data_e4d56e82e15532c7c6945620c99c32ce
#
_entry.id   e4d56e82e15532c7c6945620c99c32ce
#
_cell.length_a   1.000
_cell.length_b   1.000
_cell.length_c   1.000
_cell.angle_alpha   90.00
_cell.angle_beta   90.00
_cell.angle_gamma   90.00
#
_symmetry.space_group_name_H-M   'P 1'
#
loop_
_entity.id
_entity.type
_entity.pdbx_description
1 polymer ?
#
loop_
_entity_poly.entity_id
_entity_poly.type
_entity_poly.pdbx_seq_one_letter_code
_entity_poly.pdbx_strand_id
1 'polypeptide(L)'
;MMKKFWNERYADSQYAYGTEPNAFFKSQIDQRPAGRILLPAEGEGRNAVYAAKRGWDVVAFDQSEAGEKKAMKLAQAAKTSITYRIEDAISFNEETAFDLLFYGFFHVPPVDLQPIYDHLNSFLKPGGQVLLEGFSTKNIGRGSGGPQNEAMLFSTSRVTSLLHDLKTLEVWEEEIILN
;
A
#
# COMPACT_ATOMS: atom_id res chain seq x y z
N MET A 1 12.02 14.74 -2.24
CA MET A 1 11.52 15.22 -0.92
C MET A 1 10.85 14.08 -0.14
N MET A 2 9.98 13.27 -0.75
CA MET A 2 9.27 12.13 -0.12
C MET A 2 10.23 11.06 0.43
N LYS A 3 11.19 10.58 -0.36
CA LYS A 3 12.18 9.57 0.08
C LYS A 3 12.89 9.95 1.38
N LYS A 4 13.38 11.21 1.50
CA LYS A 4 14.06 11.67 2.71
C LYS A 4 13.14 11.65 3.93
N PHE A 5 11.91 12.14 3.78
CA PHE A 5 10.91 12.15 4.84
C PHE A 5 10.63 10.74 5.37
N TRP A 6 10.40 9.76 4.48
CA TRP A 6 10.12 8.39 4.89
C TRP A 6 11.35 7.69 5.48
N ASN A 7 12.55 7.93 4.95
CA ASN A 7 13.76 7.42 5.57
C ASN A 7 13.96 7.94 7.00
N GLU A 8 13.71 9.23 7.25
CA GLU A 8 13.76 9.81 8.59
C GLU A 8 12.66 9.24 9.49
N ARG A 9 11.44 9.08 8.97
CA ARG A 9 10.29 8.51 9.71
C ARG A 9 10.55 7.07 10.16
N TYR A 10 11.20 6.26 9.33
CA TYR A 10 11.49 4.86 9.61
C TYR A 10 12.87 4.62 10.25
N ALA A 11 13.66 5.66 10.48
CA ALA A 11 15.00 5.54 11.11
C ALA A 11 14.95 5.15 12.59
N ASP A 12 13.84 5.41 13.28
CA ASP A 12 13.67 5.03 14.69
C ASP A 12 13.75 3.50 14.86
N SER A 13 14.17 3.03 16.03
CA SER A 13 14.22 1.60 16.35
C SER A 13 12.82 0.98 16.44
N GLN A 14 11.82 1.77 16.83
CA GLN A 14 10.41 1.35 16.89
C GLN A 14 9.76 1.41 15.51
N TYR A 15 8.83 0.50 15.24
CA TYR A 15 8.01 0.55 14.04
C TYR A 15 7.01 1.69 14.11
N ALA A 16 7.02 2.56 13.10
CA ALA A 16 6.19 3.77 13.10
C ALA A 16 4.68 3.47 13.12
N TYR A 17 4.29 2.30 12.61
CA TYR A 17 2.89 1.85 12.54
C TYR A 17 2.69 0.46 13.15
N GLY A 18 3.61 0.01 14.01
CA GLY A 18 3.59 -1.32 14.59
C GLY A 18 3.91 -2.43 13.59
N THR A 19 3.77 -3.68 14.05
CA THR A 19 4.10 -4.89 13.27
C THR A 19 2.87 -5.70 12.86
N GLU A 20 1.69 -5.38 13.45
CA GLU A 20 0.44 -6.01 13.04
C GLU A 20 -0.06 -5.43 11.72
N PRO A 21 -0.66 -6.25 10.85
CA PRO A 21 -1.19 -5.79 9.58
C PRO A 21 -2.29 -4.74 9.80
N ASN A 22 -2.48 -3.90 8.81
CA ASN A 22 -3.63 -3.02 8.75
C ASN A 22 -4.93 -3.85 8.83
N ALA A 23 -5.93 -3.40 9.58
CA ALA A 23 -7.14 -4.17 9.87
C ALA A 23 -7.98 -4.46 8.63
N PHE A 24 -8.14 -3.47 7.74
CA PHE A 24 -8.83 -3.66 6.46
C PHE A 24 -8.08 -4.68 5.60
N PHE A 25 -6.78 -4.47 5.40
CA PHE A 25 -5.93 -5.40 4.64
C PHE A 25 -6.06 -6.84 5.16
N LYS A 26 -5.92 -7.01 6.48
CA LYS A 26 -6.05 -8.31 7.12
C LYS A 26 -7.40 -8.97 6.79
N SER A 27 -8.50 -8.24 6.97
CA SER A 27 -9.84 -8.76 6.72
C SER A 27 -10.02 -9.22 5.26
N GLN A 28 -9.41 -8.51 4.33
CA GLN A 28 -9.47 -8.81 2.90
C GLN A 28 -8.60 -10.01 2.50
N ILE A 29 -7.39 -10.11 3.05
CA ILE A 29 -6.45 -11.21 2.78
C ILE A 29 -6.97 -12.53 3.36
N ASP A 30 -7.57 -12.51 4.54
CA ASP A 30 -8.08 -13.71 5.21
C ASP A 30 -9.23 -14.39 4.45
N GLN A 31 -9.92 -13.65 3.59
CA GLN A 31 -11.09 -14.15 2.82
C GLN A 31 -10.72 -14.57 1.38
N ARG A 32 -9.47 -14.39 0.96
CA ARG A 32 -9.04 -14.66 -0.42
C ARG A 32 -8.12 -15.86 -0.51
N PRO A 33 -8.21 -16.66 -1.57
CA PRO A 33 -7.18 -17.65 -1.86
C PRO A 33 -5.86 -16.94 -2.12
N ALA A 34 -4.76 -17.50 -1.62
CA ALA A 34 -3.44 -16.95 -1.85
C ALA A 34 -3.09 -16.99 -3.36
N GLY A 35 -2.45 -15.95 -3.81
CA GLY A 35 -1.95 -15.73 -5.15
C GLY A 35 -0.70 -14.86 -5.11
N ARG A 36 -0.45 -14.08 -6.14
CA ARG A 36 0.64 -13.11 -6.19
C ARG A 36 0.13 -11.71 -5.93
N ILE A 37 0.77 -11.00 -4.98
CA ILE A 37 0.34 -9.67 -4.55
C ILE A 37 1.45 -8.64 -4.69
N LEU A 38 1.07 -7.42 -5.13
CA LEU A 38 1.93 -6.25 -5.13
C LEU A 38 1.48 -5.26 -4.04
N LEU A 39 2.46 -4.79 -3.25
CA LEU A 39 2.26 -3.78 -2.22
C LEU A 39 3.17 -2.57 -2.47
N PRO A 40 2.69 -1.54 -3.18
CA PRO A 40 3.39 -0.27 -3.36
C PRO A 40 3.46 0.52 -2.06
N ALA A 41 4.58 1.22 -1.82
CA ALA A 41 4.81 2.06 -0.63
C ALA A 41 4.54 1.33 0.69
N GLU A 42 5.04 0.11 0.80
CA GLU A 42 4.75 -0.80 1.92
C GLU A 42 5.46 -0.40 3.23
N GLY A 43 6.46 0.48 3.16
CA GLY A 43 7.17 0.99 4.32
C GLY A 43 7.90 -0.09 5.10
N GLU A 44 7.49 -0.35 6.35
CA GLU A 44 8.18 -1.27 7.27
C GLU A 44 7.71 -2.73 7.17
N GLY A 45 6.87 -3.06 6.17
CA GLY A 45 6.58 -4.44 5.75
C GLY A 45 5.49 -5.17 6.54
N ARG A 46 4.70 -4.50 7.37
CA ARG A 46 3.70 -5.18 8.22
C ARG A 46 2.64 -5.96 7.43
N ASN A 47 2.17 -5.40 6.32
CA ASN A 47 1.19 -6.07 5.47
C ASN A 47 1.84 -7.13 4.59
N ALA A 48 3.02 -6.84 4.02
CA ALA A 48 3.80 -7.77 3.21
C ALA A 48 4.10 -9.06 3.98
N VAL A 49 4.59 -8.93 5.21
CA VAL A 49 4.89 -10.09 6.08
C VAL A 49 3.62 -10.86 6.44
N TYR A 50 2.52 -10.15 6.70
CA TYR A 50 1.25 -10.82 6.97
C TYR A 50 0.76 -11.63 5.76
N ALA A 51 0.76 -11.06 4.57
CA ALA A 51 0.35 -11.75 3.35
C ALA A 51 1.23 -12.98 3.08
N ALA A 52 2.55 -12.86 3.23
CA ALA A 52 3.48 -13.98 3.07
C ALA A 52 3.21 -15.12 4.08
N LYS A 53 2.88 -14.81 5.33
CA LYS A 53 2.45 -15.82 6.33
C LYS A 53 1.14 -16.52 5.94
N ARG A 54 0.32 -15.90 5.11
CA ARG A 54 -0.92 -16.46 4.55
C ARG A 54 -0.72 -17.19 3.22
N GLY A 55 0.55 -17.36 2.81
CA GLY A 55 0.91 -18.12 1.60
C GLY A 55 0.94 -17.32 0.31
N TRP A 56 0.80 -15.98 0.36
CA TRP A 56 0.90 -15.15 -0.82
C TRP A 56 2.35 -15.05 -1.32
N ASP A 57 2.54 -15.04 -2.64
CA ASP A 57 3.79 -14.61 -3.28
C ASP A 57 3.83 -13.08 -3.29
N VAL A 58 4.67 -12.52 -2.43
CA VAL A 58 4.66 -11.10 -2.11
C VAL A 58 5.79 -10.37 -2.81
N VAL A 59 5.42 -9.36 -3.60
CA VAL A 59 6.32 -8.30 -4.05
C VAL A 59 5.89 -6.98 -3.41
N ALA A 60 6.82 -6.34 -2.73
CA ALA A 60 6.62 -5.04 -2.10
C ALA A 60 7.72 -4.08 -2.52
N PHE A 61 7.45 -2.79 -2.51
CA PHE A 61 8.47 -1.78 -2.71
C PHE A 61 8.16 -0.50 -1.93
N ASP A 62 9.21 0.24 -1.65
CA ASP A 62 9.17 1.60 -1.08
C ASP A 62 10.42 2.37 -1.53
N GLN A 63 10.39 3.68 -1.44
CA GLN A 63 11.59 4.50 -1.67
C GLN A 63 12.55 4.48 -0.47
N SER A 64 12.10 4.02 0.70
CA SER A 64 12.85 4.08 1.95
C SER A 64 13.71 2.84 2.18
N GLU A 65 15.02 3.06 2.26
CA GLU A 65 15.99 2.05 2.67
C GLU A 65 15.84 1.64 4.14
N ALA A 66 15.40 2.59 4.99
CA ALA A 66 15.13 2.30 6.40
C ALA A 66 13.88 1.42 6.55
N GLY A 67 12.84 1.66 5.74
CA GLY A 67 11.65 0.82 5.67
C GLY A 67 11.98 -0.61 5.24
N GLU A 68 12.71 -0.75 4.12
CA GLU A 68 13.15 -2.06 3.61
C GLU A 68 13.90 -2.87 4.67
N LYS A 69 14.89 -2.29 5.35
CA LYS A 69 15.66 -2.98 6.40
C LYS A 69 14.76 -3.52 7.51
N LYS A 70 13.75 -2.75 7.93
CA LYS A 70 12.78 -3.18 8.94
C LYS A 70 11.84 -4.25 8.40
N ALA A 71 11.35 -4.12 7.17
CA ALA A 71 10.51 -5.11 6.52
C ALA A 71 11.22 -6.47 6.43
N MET A 72 12.49 -6.50 6.01
CA MET A 72 13.29 -7.73 5.93
C MET A 72 13.55 -8.32 7.30
N LYS A 73 13.83 -7.49 8.32
CA LYS A 73 13.98 -7.97 9.72
C LYS A 73 12.67 -8.57 10.24
N LEU A 74 11.53 -7.95 9.94
CA LEU A 74 10.22 -8.46 10.34
C LEU A 74 9.90 -9.80 9.66
N ALA A 75 10.19 -9.93 8.36
CA ALA A 75 10.01 -11.16 7.61
C ALA A 75 10.88 -12.31 8.19
N GLN A 76 12.15 -12.02 8.49
CA GLN A 76 13.05 -12.96 9.13
C GLN A 76 12.53 -13.43 10.49
N ALA A 77 12.08 -12.50 11.34
CA ALA A 77 11.53 -12.82 12.65
C ALA A 77 10.25 -13.67 12.55
N ALA A 78 9.44 -13.43 11.53
CA ALA A 78 8.22 -14.19 11.23
C ALA A 78 8.50 -15.53 10.50
N LYS A 79 9.76 -15.86 10.19
CA LYS A 79 10.18 -17.04 9.43
C LYS A 79 9.47 -17.18 8.09
N THR A 80 9.29 -16.07 7.39
CA THR A 80 8.70 -15.99 6.05
C THR A 80 9.62 -15.20 5.12
N SER A 81 9.32 -15.21 3.82
CA SER A 81 10.07 -14.48 2.81
C SER A 81 9.15 -13.54 2.03
N ILE A 82 9.67 -12.39 1.67
CA ILE A 82 9.06 -11.40 0.80
C ILE A 82 10.10 -10.93 -0.22
N THR A 83 9.67 -10.60 -1.42
CA THR A 83 10.49 -9.82 -2.34
C THR A 83 10.25 -8.35 -2.05
N TYR A 84 11.29 -7.65 -1.57
CA TYR A 84 11.20 -6.23 -1.26
C TYR A 84 12.22 -5.45 -2.09
N ARG A 85 11.78 -4.34 -2.73
CA ARG A 85 12.64 -3.52 -3.59
C ARG A 85 12.65 -2.07 -3.10
N ILE A 86 13.82 -1.42 -3.19
CA ILE A 86 13.92 0.03 -3.01
C ILE A 86 13.70 0.65 -4.39
N GLU A 87 12.49 1.09 -4.65
CA GLU A 87 12.07 1.50 -5.99
C GLU A 87 11.02 2.61 -5.95
N ASP A 88 10.92 3.36 -7.04
CA ASP A 88 9.88 4.37 -7.25
C ASP A 88 8.71 3.75 -8.05
N ALA A 89 7.49 4.14 -7.69
CA ALA A 89 6.29 3.60 -8.33
C ALA A 89 6.24 3.85 -9.85
N ILE A 90 6.82 4.95 -10.32
CA ILE A 90 6.82 5.29 -11.75
C ILE A 90 7.81 4.45 -12.56
N SER A 91 8.86 3.94 -11.92
CA SER A 91 9.90 3.11 -12.55
C SER A 91 9.71 1.62 -12.30
N PHE A 92 8.78 1.24 -11.42
CA PHE A 92 8.50 -0.15 -11.09
C PHE A 92 8.23 -0.96 -12.36
N ASN A 93 8.87 -2.12 -12.47
CA ASN A 93 8.66 -3.03 -13.59
C ASN A 93 8.69 -4.48 -13.13
N GLU A 94 7.82 -5.29 -13.71
CA GLU A 94 7.68 -6.70 -13.37
C GLU A 94 7.16 -7.51 -14.57
N GLU A 95 7.78 -8.65 -14.83
CA GLU A 95 7.38 -9.51 -15.95
C GLU A 95 6.13 -10.36 -15.63
N THR A 96 5.97 -10.72 -14.35
CA THR A 96 4.90 -11.62 -13.93
C THR A 96 3.78 -10.82 -13.27
N ALA A 97 2.59 -10.88 -13.86
CA ALA A 97 1.42 -10.15 -13.38
C ALA A 97 0.89 -10.65 -12.02
N PHE A 98 0.12 -9.79 -11.35
CA PHE A 98 -0.40 -9.99 -10.01
C PHE A 98 -1.88 -10.36 -10.00
N ASP A 99 -2.28 -11.15 -9.01
CA ASP A 99 -3.69 -11.45 -8.71
C ASP A 99 -4.34 -10.32 -7.90
N LEU A 100 -3.53 -9.60 -7.12
CA LEU A 100 -3.99 -8.54 -6.22
C LEU A 100 -2.95 -7.40 -6.15
N LEU A 101 -3.44 -6.15 -6.17
CA LEU A 101 -2.71 -4.96 -5.77
C LEU A 101 -3.33 -4.36 -4.51
N PHE A 102 -2.51 -3.95 -3.56
CA PHE A 102 -2.98 -3.25 -2.37
C PHE A 102 -2.35 -1.87 -2.25
N TYR A 103 -3.14 -0.82 -2.42
CA TYR A 103 -2.77 0.57 -2.17
C TYR A 103 -3.13 0.96 -0.73
N GLY A 104 -2.22 0.73 0.21
CA GLY A 104 -2.40 1.06 1.62
C GLY A 104 -1.84 2.44 1.95
N PHE A 105 -2.70 3.44 2.10
CA PHE A 105 -2.32 4.84 2.37
C PHE A 105 -1.31 5.41 1.34
N PHE A 106 -1.40 4.92 0.12
CA PHE A 106 -0.55 5.33 -0.99
C PHE A 106 -1.05 6.65 -1.58
N HIS A 107 -0.64 7.76 -0.96
CA HIS A 107 -0.98 9.11 -1.38
C HIS A 107 0.18 9.72 -2.16
N VAL A 108 -0.04 10.01 -3.42
CA VAL A 108 0.95 10.62 -4.33
C VAL A 108 0.52 12.03 -4.75
N PRO A 109 1.47 12.88 -5.20
CA PRO A 109 1.11 14.20 -5.71
C PRO A 109 0.08 14.13 -6.83
N PRO A 110 -0.84 15.10 -6.94
CA PRO A 110 -1.94 15.04 -7.91
C PRO A 110 -1.50 14.92 -9.37
N VAL A 111 -0.36 15.51 -9.72
CA VAL A 111 0.20 15.46 -11.08
C VAL A 111 0.64 14.04 -11.47
N ASP A 112 1.04 13.24 -10.51
CA ASP A 112 1.55 11.88 -10.71
C ASP A 112 0.48 10.82 -10.43
N LEU A 113 -0.68 11.21 -9.89
CA LEU A 113 -1.68 10.28 -9.36
C LEU A 113 -2.19 9.32 -10.44
N GLN A 114 -2.80 9.82 -11.51
CA GLN A 114 -3.36 8.97 -12.57
C GLN A 114 -2.27 8.16 -13.28
N PRO A 115 -1.15 8.76 -13.76
CA PRO A 115 -0.10 8.00 -14.42
C PRO A 115 0.48 6.85 -13.60
N ILE A 116 0.66 7.05 -12.29
CA ILE A 116 1.20 6.01 -11.40
C ILE A 116 0.20 4.86 -11.22
N TYR A 117 -1.08 5.18 -10.98
CA TYR A 117 -2.09 4.14 -10.81
C TYR A 117 -2.33 3.36 -12.09
N ASP A 118 -2.40 4.03 -13.25
CA ASP A 118 -2.51 3.34 -14.56
C ASP A 118 -1.32 2.42 -14.80
N HIS A 119 -0.10 2.92 -14.53
CA HIS A 119 1.11 2.15 -14.65
C HIS A 119 1.10 0.89 -13.77
N LEU A 120 0.83 1.04 -12.48
CA LEU A 120 0.82 -0.09 -11.54
C LEU A 120 -0.33 -1.07 -11.84
N ASN A 121 -1.51 -0.56 -12.21
CA ASN A 121 -2.65 -1.40 -12.57
C ASN A 121 -2.39 -2.24 -13.83
N SER A 122 -1.48 -1.81 -14.73
CA SER A 122 -1.10 -2.57 -15.91
C SER A 122 -0.44 -3.91 -15.59
N PHE A 123 0.05 -4.10 -14.36
CA PHE A 123 0.59 -5.37 -13.88
C PHE A 123 -0.46 -6.33 -13.31
N LEU A 124 -1.75 -5.97 -13.32
CA LEU A 124 -2.80 -6.91 -12.92
C LEU A 124 -3.05 -7.97 -13.99
N LYS A 125 -3.28 -9.20 -13.55
CA LYS A 125 -3.83 -10.25 -14.40
C LYS A 125 -5.26 -9.91 -14.83
N PRO A 126 -5.74 -10.44 -15.95
CA PRO A 126 -7.18 -10.45 -16.23
C PRO A 126 -7.95 -11.09 -15.06
N GLY A 127 -8.93 -10.37 -14.51
CA GLY A 127 -9.67 -10.78 -13.32
C GLY A 127 -8.97 -10.51 -11.98
N GLY A 128 -7.77 -9.95 -12.00
CA GLY A 128 -7.08 -9.48 -10.81
C GLY A 128 -7.84 -8.32 -10.14
N GLN A 129 -7.56 -8.09 -8.86
CA GLN A 129 -8.28 -7.14 -8.02
C GLN A 129 -7.37 -6.04 -7.48
N VAL A 130 -7.96 -4.89 -7.21
CA VAL A 130 -7.33 -3.80 -6.45
C VAL A 130 -8.06 -3.64 -5.12
N LEU A 131 -7.29 -3.55 -4.04
CA LEU A 131 -7.71 -3.04 -2.75
C LEU A 131 -7.07 -1.68 -2.53
N LEU A 132 -7.86 -0.70 -2.13
CA LEU A 132 -7.37 0.64 -1.82
C LEU A 132 -7.93 1.10 -0.48
N GLU A 133 -7.05 1.52 0.40
CA GLU A 133 -7.39 2.22 1.64
C GLU A 133 -6.56 3.50 1.74
N GLY A 134 -7.17 4.59 2.13
CA GLY A 134 -6.47 5.86 2.28
C GLY A 134 -7.30 6.91 3.00
N PHE A 135 -6.65 7.99 3.35
CA PHE A 135 -7.32 9.10 4.03
C PHE A 135 -8.30 9.81 3.09
N SER A 136 -9.50 10.03 3.59
CA SER A 136 -10.52 10.78 2.88
C SER A 136 -10.30 12.30 2.99
N THR A 137 -10.95 13.05 2.10
CA THR A 137 -10.93 14.52 2.13
C THR A 137 -11.45 15.08 3.46
N LYS A 138 -12.28 14.34 4.19
CA LYS A 138 -12.78 14.71 5.52
C LYS A 138 -11.73 14.63 6.62
N ASN A 139 -10.54 14.08 6.32
CA ASN A 139 -9.44 13.97 7.27
C ASN A 139 -8.67 15.30 7.48
N ILE A 140 -8.87 16.29 6.63
CA ILE A 140 -8.21 17.60 6.73
C ILE A 140 -8.49 18.23 8.10
N GLY A 141 -7.42 18.68 8.76
CA GLY A 141 -7.49 19.36 10.06
C GLY A 141 -7.75 18.47 11.27
N ARG A 142 -7.88 17.15 11.12
CA ARG A 142 -8.16 16.24 12.24
C ARG A 142 -6.93 15.83 13.06
N GLY A 143 -5.71 16.10 12.55
CA GLY A 143 -4.46 15.74 13.25
C GLY A 143 -4.17 14.24 13.35
N SER A 144 -4.95 13.40 12.70
CA SER A 144 -4.84 11.93 12.71
C SER A 144 -3.79 11.36 11.74
N GLY A 145 -2.99 12.22 11.12
CA GLY A 145 -2.02 11.85 10.09
C GLY A 145 -2.55 12.09 8.66
N GLY A 146 -1.81 11.57 7.69
CA GLY A 146 -2.12 11.75 6.27
C GLY A 146 -1.73 13.12 5.71
N PRO A 147 -1.82 13.27 4.38
CA PRO A 147 -1.53 14.54 3.71
C PRO A 147 -2.46 15.67 4.16
N GLN A 148 -1.90 16.87 4.34
CA GLN A 148 -2.67 18.09 4.59
C GLN A 148 -3.03 18.84 3.30
N ASN A 149 -2.86 18.21 2.16
CA ASN A 149 -3.28 18.69 0.85
C ASN A 149 -4.48 17.87 0.38
N GLU A 150 -5.64 18.51 0.30
CA GLU A 150 -6.89 17.86 -0.12
C GLU A 150 -6.78 17.16 -1.49
N ALA A 151 -5.98 17.72 -2.40
CA ALA A 151 -5.75 17.14 -3.71
C ALA A 151 -5.00 15.78 -3.66
N MET A 152 -4.42 15.39 -2.53
CA MET A 152 -3.81 14.08 -2.30
C MET A 152 -4.74 13.10 -1.58
N LEU A 153 -5.92 13.53 -1.15
CA LEU A 153 -6.86 12.72 -0.39
C LEU A 153 -7.94 12.14 -1.30
N PHE A 154 -8.66 11.15 -0.80
CA PHE A 154 -9.66 10.42 -1.56
C PHE A 154 -11.09 10.83 -1.20
N SER A 155 -11.98 10.72 -2.17
CA SER A 155 -13.42 10.58 -2.00
C SER A 155 -13.85 9.34 -2.78
N THR A 156 -15.03 8.81 -2.50
CA THR A 156 -15.55 7.64 -3.23
C THR A 156 -15.61 7.88 -4.73
N SER A 157 -16.05 9.08 -5.16
CA SER A 157 -16.08 9.47 -6.57
C SER A 157 -14.67 9.55 -7.19
N ARG A 158 -13.70 10.09 -6.43
CA ARG A 158 -12.33 10.19 -6.91
C ARG A 158 -11.68 8.82 -7.08
N VAL A 159 -11.89 7.89 -6.14
CA VAL A 159 -11.40 6.52 -6.26
C VAL A 159 -11.99 5.83 -7.49
N THR A 160 -13.30 5.95 -7.71
CA THR A 160 -13.96 5.38 -8.89
C THR A 160 -13.41 5.96 -10.20
N SER A 161 -13.15 7.27 -10.25
CA SER A 161 -12.52 7.90 -11.42
C SER A 161 -11.09 7.46 -11.62
N LEU A 162 -10.30 7.34 -10.53
CA LEU A 162 -8.91 6.94 -10.57
C LEU A 162 -8.72 5.51 -11.10
N LEU A 163 -9.65 4.63 -10.75
CA LEU A 163 -9.64 3.21 -11.14
C LEU A 163 -10.63 2.95 -12.30
N HIS A 164 -10.73 3.88 -13.25
CA HIS A 164 -11.75 3.92 -14.31
C HIS A 164 -11.75 2.67 -15.22
N ASP A 165 -10.59 2.03 -15.41
CA ASP A 165 -10.44 0.80 -16.20
C ASP A 165 -10.87 -0.47 -15.44
N LEU A 166 -11.19 -0.33 -14.16
CA LEU A 166 -11.59 -1.44 -13.28
C LEU A 166 -13.08 -1.33 -12.93
N LYS A 167 -13.73 -2.48 -12.85
CA LYS A 167 -15.09 -2.54 -12.33
C LYS A 167 -15.07 -2.33 -10.82
N THR A 168 -15.65 -1.23 -10.33
CA THR A 168 -15.87 -1.02 -8.90
C THR A 168 -16.84 -2.08 -8.36
N LEU A 169 -16.37 -2.86 -7.40
CA LEU A 169 -17.19 -3.85 -6.69
C LEU A 169 -17.82 -3.24 -5.44
N GLU A 170 -17.01 -2.52 -4.67
CA GLU A 170 -17.42 -1.88 -3.43
C GLU A 170 -16.55 -0.64 -3.19
N VAL A 171 -17.15 0.44 -2.73
CA VAL A 171 -16.46 1.65 -2.28
C VAL A 171 -17.28 2.32 -1.19
N TRP A 172 -16.65 2.64 -0.07
CA TRP A 172 -17.30 3.34 1.05
C TRP A 172 -16.33 4.29 1.74
N GLU A 173 -16.85 5.09 2.62
CA GLU A 173 -16.11 6.00 3.47
C GLU A 173 -16.65 5.86 4.90
N GLU A 174 -15.77 5.68 5.85
CA GLU A 174 -16.13 5.54 7.26
C GLU A 174 -15.22 6.36 8.16
N GLU A 175 -15.69 6.70 9.34
CA GLU A 175 -14.90 7.32 10.38
C GLU A 175 -14.42 6.25 11.35
N ILE A 176 -13.11 6.15 11.52
CA ILE A 176 -12.48 5.24 12.49
C ILE A 176 -11.89 6.03 13.63
N ILE A 177 -12.00 5.49 14.84
CA ILE A 177 -11.36 6.04 16.03
C ILE A 177 -10.01 5.36 16.19
N LEU A 178 -8.94 6.17 16.15
CA LEU A 178 -7.59 5.70 16.44
C LEU A 178 -7.41 5.71 17.98
N ASN A 179 -7.22 4.55 18.58
CA ASN A 179 -6.95 4.38 20.00
C ASN A 179 -5.46 4.49 20.29
#